data_6f49d788daaacacd4aaa3345dd13b192
#
_entry.id   6f49d788daaacacd4aaa3345dd13b192
#
_cell.length_a   1.000
_cell.length_b   1.000
_cell.length_c   1.000
_cell.angle_alpha   90.00
_cell.angle_beta   90.00
_cell.angle_gamma   90.00
#
_symmetry.space_group_name_H-M   'P 1'
#
loop_
_entity.id
_entity.type
_entity.pdbx_description
1 polymer ?
#
loop_
_entity_poly.entity_id
_entity_poly.type
_entity_poly.pdbx_seq_one_letter_code
_entity_poly.pdbx_strand_id
1 'polypeptide(L)'
;MTTHFRRLPLSGFIVCAALLAGCDGQENSQQHAQAPQVNVHIVKSAPLAVTTELPGRTDAYRVAEVRPQVSGIILHRNFTEGSDVKAGESLYQIDPATYQAAYDNAKGELVKAQAAANIAHLTVKRYVPLVGTQYVSKQEYDQAVATAQQADASVVAA
;
A
#
# COMPACT_ATOMS: atom_id res chain seq x y z
N MET A 1 -131.14 -11.84 -66.84
CA MET A 1 -130.79 -10.94 -65.69
C MET A 1 -129.42 -11.30 -65.23
N THR A 2 -128.54 -10.48 -65.50
CA THR A 2 -127.09 -10.71 -65.57
C THR A 2 -126.47 -10.15 -64.33
N THR A 3 -125.83 -10.97 -63.57
CA THR A 3 -124.97 -10.55 -62.46
C THR A 3 -123.48 -10.54 -62.85
N HIS A 4 -122.92 -9.41 -62.88
CA HIS A 4 -121.47 -9.26 -63.13
C HIS A 4 -120.68 -9.51 -61.88
N PHE A 5 -119.91 -10.60 -61.88
CA PHE A 5 -118.94 -10.88 -60.85
C PHE A 5 -117.59 -10.26 -61.25
N ARG A 6 -117.25 -9.20 -60.60
CA ARG A 6 -116.06 -8.42 -60.83
C ARG A 6 -114.85 -9.13 -60.19
N ARG A 7 -113.99 -9.65 -61.01
CA ARG A 7 -112.73 -10.34 -60.56
C ARG A 7 -111.77 -9.26 -60.13
N LEU A 8 -111.48 -9.22 -58.84
CA LEU A 8 -110.32 -8.44 -58.26
C LEU A 8 -109.04 -9.17 -58.67
N PRO A 9 -108.03 -8.45 -59.16
CA PRO A 9 -106.77 -9.09 -59.56
C PRO A 9 -105.99 -9.57 -58.36
N LEU A 10 -105.69 -10.81 -58.33
CA LEU A 10 -104.92 -11.53 -57.33
C LEU A 10 -103.45 -11.07 -57.26
N SER A 11 -103.05 -10.16 -58.18
CA SER A 11 -101.68 -9.60 -58.27
C SER A 11 -101.41 -8.56 -57.23
N GLY A 12 -102.40 -7.86 -56.69
CA GLY A 12 -102.18 -6.83 -55.61
C GLY A 12 -101.84 -7.46 -54.23
N PHE A 13 -102.31 -8.67 -53.97
CA PHE A 13 -102.06 -9.34 -52.69
C PHE A 13 -100.61 -9.95 -52.56
N ILE A 14 -100.09 -10.33 -53.70
CA ILE A 14 -98.69 -10.90 -53.76
C ILE A 14 -97.71 -9.80 -53.62
N VAL A 15 -97.92 -8.61 -54.17
CA VAL A 15 -97.00 -7.48 -54.04
C VAL A 15 -96.99 -6.94 -52.60
N CYS A 16 -98.06 -6.98 -51.88
CA CYS A 16 -98.13 -6.53 -50.45
C CYS A 16 -97.49 -7.51 -49.53
N ALA A 17 -97.55 -8.83 -49.78
CA ALA A 17 -96.87 -9.89 -49.01
C ALA A 17 -95.34 -9.82 -49.21
N ALA A 18 -94.89 -9.45 -50.39
CA ALA A 18 -93.45 -9.34 -50.68
C ALA A 18 -92.78 -8.11 -50.00
N LEU A 19 -93.58 -7.06 -49.69
CA LEU A 19 -93.08 -5.91 -49.00
C LEU A 19 -93.03 -6.04 -47.46
N LEU A 20 -93.64 -7.08 -46.88
CA LEU A 20 -93.58 -7.37 -45.46
C LEU A 20 -92.49 -8.38 -45.09
N ALA A 21 -91.92 -8.99 -46.06
CA ALA A 21 -90.81 -9.97 -45.82
C ALA A 21 -89.40 -9.28 -45.78
N GLY A 22 -89.33 -7.95 -45.93
CA GLY A 22 -88.10 -7.20 -45.98
C GLY A 22 -87.64 -6.63 -44.62
N CYS A 23 -88.30 -6.90 -43.52
CA CYS A 23 -87.87 -6.48 -42.19
C CYS A 23 -87.39 -7.70 -41.34
N ASP A 24 -86.55 -8.52 -41.98
CA ASP A 24 -85.70 -9.39 -41.17
C ASP A 24 -84.60 -8.56 -40.54
N GLY A 25 -84.72 -8.41 -39.22
CA GLY A 25 -83.78 -7.65 -38.47
C GLY A 25 -82.37 -8.14 -38.75
N GLN A 26 -81.63 -7.28 -39.34
CA GLN A 26 -80.21 -7.40 -39.36
C GLN A 26 -79.79 -7.40 -37.88
N GLU A 27 -79.67 -8.62 -37.31
CA GLU A 27 -78.91 -8.76 -36.08
C GLU A 27 -77.57 -8.14 -36.39
N ASN A 28 -77.46 -6.91 -35.87
CA ASN A 28 -76.20 -6.25 -35.80
C ASN A 28 -75.32 -7.14 -34.94
N SER A 29 -74.68 -8.10 -35.60
CA SER A 29 -73.57 -8.81 -35.05
C SER A 29 -72.59 -7.70 -34.65
N GLN A 30 -72.77 -7.23 -33.39
CA GLN A 30 -71.65 -6.55 -32.76
C GLN A 30 -70.49 -7.53 -32.84
N GLN A 31 -69.74 -7.40 -33.92
CA GLN A 31 -68.39 -7.91 -33.89
C GLN A 31 -67.77 -7.32 -32.66
N HIS A 32 -67.81 -8.10 -31.58
CA HIS A 32 -66.96 -7.82 -30.46
C HIS A 32 -65.56 -7.73 -31.08
N ALA A 33 -65.14 -6.49 -31.30
CA ALA A 33 -63.75 -6.25 -31.66
C ALA A 33 -62.95 -7.02 -30.65
N GLN A 34 -62.41 -8.15 -31.06
CA GLN A 34 -61.51 -8.93 -30.19
C GLN A 34 -60.43 -7.94 -29.75
N ALA A 35 -60.42 -7.62 -28.44
CA ALA A 35 -59.40 -6.81 -27.87
C ALA A 35 -58.05 -7.33 -28.32
N PRO A 36 -57.20 -6.48 -28.89
CA PRO A 36 -55.90 -6.93 -29.36
C PRO A 36 -55.16 -7.62 -28.20
N GLN A 37 -54.70 -8.84 -28.45
CA GLN A 37 -53.87 -9.54 -27.51
C GLN A 37 -52.51 -8.85 -27.45
N VAL A 38 -52.22 -8.27 -26.32
CA VAL A 38 -50.94 -7.60 -26.03
C VAL A 38 -50.17 -8.40 -25.02
N ASN A 39 -48.90 -8.60 -25.27
CA ASN A 39 -48.01 -9.16 -24.29
C ASN A 39 -47.70 -8.08 -23.26
N VAL A 40 -48.07 -8.30 -22.01
CA VAL A 40 -47.76 -7.41 -20.91
C VAL A 40 -46.62 -7.99 -20.11
N HIS A 41 -45.61 -7.15 -19.87
CA HIS A 41 -44.52 -7.50 -18.96
C HIS A 41 -44.72 -6.71 -17.67
N ILE A 42 -44.90 -7.44 -16.58
CA ILE A 42 -45.03 -6.81 -15.26
C ILE A 42 -43.62 -6.41 -14.79
N VAL A 43 -43.36 -5.12 -14.81
CA VAL A 43 -42.10 -4.59 -14.30
C VAL A 43 -42.13 -4.60 -12.77
N LYS A 44 -41.25 -5.40 -12.19
CA LYS A 44 -41.02 -5.43 -10.75
C LYS A 44 -39.82 -4.56 -10.43
N SER A 45 -39.97 -3.70 -9.43
CA SER A 45 -38.82 -2.94 -8.90
C SER A 45 -37.86 -3.92 -8.22
N ALA A 46 -36.62 -3.93 -8.65
CA ALA A 46 -35.56 -4.72 -8.06
C ALA A 46 -34.31 -3.83 -7.85
N PRO A 47 -33.54 -4.05 -6.80
CA PRO A 47 -32.29 -3.34 -6.63
C PRO A 47 -31.33 -3.71 -7.76
N LEU A 48 -30.82 -2.71 -8.46
CA LEU A 48 -29.79 -2.84 -9.46
C LEU A 48 -28.47 -2.36 -8.88
N ALA A 49 -27.49 -3.26 -8.78
CA ALA A 49 -26.14 -2.87 -8.43
C ALA A 49 -25.47 -2.25 -9.68
N VAL A 50 -25.28 -0.96 -9.67
CA VAL A 50 -24.52 -0.26 -10.71
C VAL A 50 -23.07 -0.23 -10.26
N THR A 51 -22.20 -0.99 -10.95
CA THR A 51 -20.76 -1.00 -10.71
C THR A 51 -20.09 -0.17 -11.78
N THR A 52 -19.28 0.79 -11.38
CA THR A 52 -18.46 1.59 -12.29
C THR A 52 -16.99 1.27 -11.99
N GLU A 53 -16.25 0.82 -12.99
CA GLU A 53 -14.81 0.64 -12.89
C GLU A 53 -14.12 2.00 -13.06
N LEU A 54 -13.40 2.43 -12.03
CA LEU A 54 -12.62 3.66 -12.06
C LEU A 54 -11.14 3.29 -12.07
N PRO A 55 -10.34 3.87 -12.97
CA PRO A 55 -8.90 3.67 -12.97
C PRO A 55 -8.32 4.30 -11.70
N GLY A 56 -7.49 3.54 -10.98
CA GLY A 56 -6.80 4.00 -9.78
C GLY A 56 -5.38 3.46 -9.74
N ARG A 57 -4.53 4.11 -8.96
CA ARG A 57 -3.20 3.63 -8.60
C ARG A 57 -3.15 3.40 -7.11
N THR A 58 -2.44 2.37 -6.70
CA THR A 58 -2.14 2.12 -5.30
C THR A 58 -0.78 2.69 -4.97
N ASP A 59 -0.71 3.50 -3.94
CA ASP A 59 0.54 4.01 -3.38
C ASP A 59 0.81 3.35 -2.04
N ALA A 60 2.09 3.18 -1.70
CA ALA A 60 2.46 2.61 -0.41
C ALA A 60 2.05 3.54 0.74
N TYR A 61 1.41 2.99 1.78
CA TYR A 61 1.03 3.75 2.98
C TYR A 61 2.24 4.32 3.72
N ARG A 62 3.37 3.61 3.69
CA ARG A 62 4.64 4.04 4.28
C ARG A 62 5.78 3.67 3.36
N VAL A 63 6.68 4.62 3.16
CA VAL A 63 7.94 4.41 2.43
C VAL A 63 9.06 4.83 3.36
N ALA A 64 10.06 3.98 3.53
CA ALA A 64 11.26 4.28 4.29
C ALA A 64 12.48 4.04 3.40
N GLU A 65 13.37 5.01 3.35
CA GLU A 65 14.64 4.89 2.66
C GLU A 65 15.72 4.42 3.62
N VAL A 66 16.30 3.26 3.35
CA VAL A 66 17.39 2.69 4.16
C VAL A 66 18.72 3.14 3.57
N ARG A 67 19.43 4.00 4.29
CA ARG A 67 20.74 4.52 3.89
C ARG A 67 21.83 4.03 4.83
N PRO A 68 23.01 3.64 4.33
CA PRO A 68 24.15 3.32 5.18
C PRO A 68 24.71 4.60 5.81
N GLN A 69 25.35 4.46 7.00
CA GLN A 69 26.06 5.56 7.67
C GLN A 69 27.52 5.71 7.17
N VAL A 70 28.00 4.74 6.38
CA VAL A 70 29.37 4.71 5.87
C VAL A 70 29.37 4.58 4.36
N SER A 71 30.40 5.11 3.72
CA SER A 71 30.60 5.02 2.27
C SER A 71 31.60 3.91 1.96
N GLY A 72 31.37 3.17 0.90
CA GLY A 72 32.29 2.11 0.49
C GLY A 72 31.76 1.31 -0.71
N ILE A 73 32.55 0.34 -1.14
CA ILE A 73 32.21 -0.56 -2.23
C ILE A 73 31.29 -1.64 -1.70
N ILE A 74 30.17 -1.88 -2.39
CA ILE A 74 29.25 -2.97 -2.07
C ILE A 74 29.87 -4.27 -2.59
N LEU A 75 30.17 -5.19 -1.69
CA LEU A 75 30.69 -6.53 -2.04
C LEU A 75 29.55 -7.50 -2.35
N HIS A 76 28.52 -7.51 -1.53
CA HIS A 76 27.39 -8.42 -1.67
C HIS A 76 26.05 -7.74 -1.38
N ARG A 77 25.03 -8.18 -2.11
CA ARG A 77 23.63 -7.91 -1.83
C ARG A 77 22.98 -9.19 -1.28
N ASN A 78 22.42 -9.11 -0.09
CA ASN A 78 21.92 -10.28 0.66
C ASN A 78 20.40 -10.49 0.55
N PHE A 79 19.72 -9.69 -0.26
CA PHE A 79 18.26 -9.79 -0.45
C PHE A 79 17.92 -9.91 -1.94
N THR A 80 16.69 -10.35 -2.21
CA THR A 80 16.11 -10.35 -3.56
C THR A 80 15.21 -9.13 -3.72
N GLU A 81 15.31 -8.43 -4.83
CA GLU A 81 14.44 -7.29 -5.13
C GLU A 81 12.97 -7.72 -5.15
N GLY A 82 12.11 -6.92 -4.50
CA GLY A 82 10.70 -7.22 -4.38
C GLY A 82 10.32 -8.19 -3.26
N SER A 83 11.30 -8.70 -2.49
CA SER A 83 11.03 -9.57 -1.34
C SER A 83 10.80 -8.78 -0.05
N ASP A 84 10.11 -9.41 0.90
CA ASP A 84 9.97 -8.90 2.25
C ASP A 84 11.29 -9.02 3.01
N VAL A 85 11.66 -7.99 3.76
CA VAL A 85 12.84 -7.96 4.62
C VAL A 85 12.43 -7.77 6.08
N LYS A 86 13.21 -8.37 6.99
CA LYS A 86 12.95 -8.31 8.43
C LYS A 86 13.83 -7.27 9.11
N ALA A 87 13.37 -6.79 10.25
CA ALA A 87 14.19 -5.92 11.09
C ALA A 87 15.47 -6.65 11.52
N GLY A 88 16.64 -6.01 11.33
CA GLY A 88 17.95 -6.60 11.64
C GLY A 88 18.53 -7.48 10.53
N GLU A 89 17.83 -7.66 9.42
CA GLU A 89 18.36 -8.40 8.27
C GLU A 89 19.45 -7.60 7.56
N SER A 90 20.56 -8.28 7.21
CA SER A 90 21.65 -7.68 6.46
C SER A 90 21.25 -7.53 4.99
N LEU A 91 21.16 -6.30 4.51
CA LEU A 91 20.77 -6.00 3.11
C LEU A 91 21.99 -5.96 2.19
N TYR A 92 23.04 -5.26 2.61
CA TYR A 92 24.25 -5.10 1.83
C TYR A 92 25.48 -5.35 2.71
N GLN A 93 26.52 -5.86 2.11
CA GLN A 93 27.84 -5.92 2.70
C GLN A 93 28.75 -4.92 1.99
N ILE A 94 29.21 -3.92 2.75
CA ILE A 94 30.18 -2.93 2.30
C ILE A 94 31.59 -3.44 2.61
N ASP A 95 32.56 -3.13 1.75
CA ASP A 95 33.95 -3.51 1.95
C ASP A 95 34.51 -2.91 3.26
N PRO A 96 34.91 -3.73 4.24
CA PRO A 96 35.41 -3.25 5.51
C PRO A 96 36.90 -2.91 5.51
N ALA A 97 37.65 -3.16 4.42
CA ALA A 97 39.11 -3.13 4.40
C ALA A 97 39.68 -1.78 4.89
N THR A 98 39.14 -0.66 4.40
CA THR A 98 39.60 0.68 4.81
C THR A 98 39.27 0.99 6.27
N TYR A 99 38.12 0.56 6.76
CA TYR A 99 37.68 0.75 8.14
C TYR A 99 38.48 -0.14 9.09
N GLN A 100 38.78 -1.36 8.67
CA GLN A 100 39.62 -2.28 9.45
C GLN A 100 41.05 -1.71 9.60
N ALA A 101 41.63 -1.19 8.53
CA ALA A 101 42.96 -0.55 8.59
C ALA A 101 42.95 0.67 9.53
N ALA A 102 41.91 1.50 9.48
CA ALA A 102 41.78 2.67 10.38
C ALA A 102 41.63 2.21 11.84
N TYR A 103 40.81 1.19 12.10
CA TYR A 103 40.66 0.59 13.44
C TYR A 103 41.98 0.03 13.97
N ASP A 104 42.73 -0.72 13.14
CA ASP A 104 43.99 -1.32 13.57
C ASP A 104 45.05 -0.24 13.85
N ASN A 105 45.07 0.86 13.10
CA ASN A 105 45.92 2.02 13.39
C ASN A 105 45.54 2.69 14.72
N ALA A 106 44.28 2.96 14.95
CA ALA A 106 43.79 3.58 16.21
C ALA A 106 44.11 2.66 17.40
N LYS A 107 43.88 1.35 17.24
CA LYS A 107 44.28 0.35 18.27
C LYS A 107 45.78 0.35 18.55
N GLY A 108 46.60 0.53 17.52
CA GLY A 108 48.07 0.66 17.68
C GLY A 108 48.45 1.90 18.47
N GLU A 109 47.82 3.06 18.21
CA GLU A 109 48.06 4.31 18.94
C GLU A 109 47.62 4.18 20.41
N LEU A 110 46.46 3.51 20.69
CA LEU A 110 46.02 3.25 22.05
C LEU A 110 47.04 2.39 22.81
N VAL A 111 47.54 1.30 22.23
CA VAL A 111 48.54 0.44 22.88
C VAL A 111 49.85 1.22 23.16
N LYS A 112 50.27 2.08 22.24
CA LYS A 112 51.44 2.94 22.42
C LYS A 112 51.22 3.95 23.55
N ALA A 113 50.07 4.59 23.63
CA ALA A 113 49.72 5.52 24.72
C ALA A 113 49.68 4.79 26.07
N GLN A 114 49.09 3.59 26.15
CA GLN A 114 49.08 2.75 27.37
C GLN A 114 50.48 2.39 27.83
N ALA A 115 51.37 2.00 26.90
CA ALA A 115 52.75 1.70 27.22
C ALA A 115 53.50 2.93 27.78
N ALA A 116 53.28 4.10 27.19
CA ALA A 116 53.86 5.40 27.68
C ALA A 116 53.37 5.72 29.12
N ALA A 117 52.05 5.60 29.35
CA ALA A 117 51.45 5.80 30.69
C ALA A 117 52.05 4.82 31.72
N ASN A 118 52.20 3.57 31.37
CA ASN A 118 52.80 2.56 32.25
C ASN A 118 54.25 2.91 32.64
N ILE A 119 55.06 3.35 31.65
CA ILE A 119 56.44 3.81 31.93
C ILE A 119 56.46 5.01 32.86
N ALA A 120 55.56 6.02 32.62
CA ALA A 120 55.46 7.22 33.43
C ALA A 120 55.07 6.87 34.89
N HIS A 121 54.09 6.00 35.10
CA HIS A 121 53.68 5.51 36.42
C HIS A 121 54.79 4.74 37.13
N LEU A 122 55.52 3.91 36.42
CA LEU A 122 56.68 3.18 36.97
C LEU A 122 57.79 4.17 37.41
N THR A 123 57.96 5.28 36.72
CA THR A 123 58.90 6.31 37.07
C THR A 123 58.48 7.03 38.39
N VAL A 124 57.20 7.44 38.48
CA VAL A 124 56.65 7.98 39.74
C VAL A 124 56.84 7.01 40.89
N LYS A 125 56.44 5.74 40.69
CA LYS A 125 56.60 4.70 41.70
C LYS A 125 58.05 4.54 42.19
N ARG A 126 59.02 4.66 41.31
CA ARG A 126 60.47 4.61 41.67
C ARG A 126 60.90 5.86 42.46
N TYR A 127 60.37 7.03 42.15
CA TYR A 127 60.74 8.27 42.81
C TYR A 127 60.11 8.47 44.20
N VAL A 128 58.95 7.87 44.48
CA VAL A 128 58.27 7.93 45.80
C VAL A 128 59.22 7.65 46.98
N PRO A 129 59.97 6.53 47.02
CA PRO A 129 60.88 6.27 48.15
C PRO A 129 62.11 7.14 48.16
N LEU A 130 62.53 7.70 46.99
CA LEU A 130 63.74 8.51 46.86
C LEU A 130 63.56 9.98 47.27
N VAL A 131 62.41 10.52 47.15
CA VAL A 131 62.07 11.88 47.58
C VAL A 131 62.26 11.99 49.12
N GLY A 132 61.85 10.98 49.87
CA GLY A 132 62.01 10.97 51.35
C GLY A 132 63.46 10.94 51.82
N THR A 133 64.38 10.40 50.97
CA THR A 133 65.80 10.33 51.27
C THR A 133 66.64 11.43 50.65
N GLN A 134 66.03 12.39 49.99
CA GLN A 134 66.68 13.52 49.27
C GLN A 134 67.57 13.12 48.08
N TYR A 135 67.50 11.85 47.59
CA TYR A 135 68.23 11.43 46.38
C TYR A 135 67.57 11.92 45.08
N VAL A 136 66.30 12.35 45.17
CA VAL A 136 65.55 12.96 44.05
C VAL A 136 64.97 14.27 44.57
N SER A 137 65.10 15.34 43.80
CA SER A 137 64.51 16.64 44.17
C SER A 137 62.96 16.57 44.09
N LYS A 138 62.33 17.40 44.92
CA LYS A 138 60.85 17.52 44.87
C LYS A 138 60.37 17.94 43.46
N GLN A 139 61.12 18.80 42.78
CA GLN A 139 60.78 19.25 41.43
C GLN A 139 60.79 18.12 40.42
N GLU A 140 61.78 17.21 40.50
CA GLU A 140 61.84 16.02 39.62
C GLU A 140 60.69 15.05 39.86
N TYR A 141 60.30 14.89 41.12
CA TYR A 141 59.14 14.07 41.49
C TYR A 141 57.84 14.69 40.94
N ASP A 142 57.62 16.01 41.20
CA ASP A 142 56.45 16.70 40.71
C ASP A 142 56.36 16.66 39.18
N GLN A 143 57.49 16.77 38.49
CA GLN A 143 57.57 16.64 37.03
C GLN A 143 57.21 15.20 36.57
N ALA A 144 57.66 14.20 37.27
CA ALA A 144 57.29 12.82 36.94
C ALA A 144 55.80 12.55 37.13
N VAL A 145 55.19 13.10 38.18
CA VAL A 145 53.73 13.02 38.41
C VAL A 145 52.97 13.73 37.29
N ALA A 146 53.38 14.93 36.89
CA ALA A 146 52.74 15.67 35.79
C ALA A 146 52.87 14.91 34.49
N THR A 147 54.00 14.27 34.21
CA THR A 147 54.21 13.43 33.04
C THR A 147 53.28 12.23 33.03
N ALA A 148 53.07 11.58 34.17
CA ALA A 148 52.15 10.46 34.29
C ALA A 148 50.71 10.88 34.04
N GLN A 149 50.27 12.03 34.58
CA GLN A 149 48.94 12.57 34.29
C GLN A 149 48.74 12.95 32.83
N GLN A 150 49.78 13.50 32.19
CA GLN A 150 49.73 13.80 30.75
C GLN A 150 49.62 12.50 29.91
N ALA A 151 50.36 11.44 30.29
CA ALA A 151 50.28 10.14 29.61
C ALA A 151 48.92 9.49 29.78
N ASP A 152 48.30 9.57 30.97
CA ASP A 152 46.96 9.11 31.23
C ASP A 152 45.92 9.84 30.35
N ALA A 153 46.04 11.17 30.24
CA ALA A 153 45.21 11.94 29.34
C ALA A 153 45.36 11.53 27.86
N SER A 154 46.57 11.14 27.45
CA SER A 154 46.84 10.64 26.11
C SER A 154 46.18 9.27 25.86
N VAL A 155 46.06 8.42 26.87
CA VAL A 155 45.34 7.11 26.75
C VAL A 155 43.84 7.38 26.57
N VAL A 156 43.30 8.37 27.25
CA VAL A 156 41.87 8.72 27.09
C VAL A 156 41.59 9.33 25.70
N ALA A 157 42.56 10.03 25.12
CA ALA A 157 42.41 10.68 23.82
C ALA A 157 42.64 9.73 22.64
N ALA A 158 43.33 8.60 22.84
CA ALA A 158 43.61 7.61 21.82
C ALA A 158 42.50 6.57 21.69
#